data_d3ac2aad3ad6965781049b88715776f5
#
_entry.id   d3ac2aad3ad6965781049b88715776f5
#
_cell.length_a   1.000
_cell.length_b   1.000
_cell.length_c   1.000
_cell.angle_alpha   90.00
_cell.angle_beta   90.00
_cell.angle_gamma   90.00
#
_symmetry.space_group_name_H-M   'P 1'
#
loop_
_entity.id
_entity.type
_entity.pdbx_description
1 polymer ?
#
loop_
_entity_poly.entity_id
_entity_poly.type
_entity_poly.pdbx_seq_one_letter_code
_entity_poly.pdbx_strand_id
1 'polypeptide(L)'
;QQPRKVSRVIFAGLAERMVLGVPSAEQIAEGLLAEKPQDVTDSAARAFRMFAENTKSDRQALAACILSSRVKLKPEALAKIHCPVLVVAGELDEISGAVQPLVDMIPGAIGVVLPHRNHMNAVGDSGYKKAVLAFLKAS
;
A
#
# COMPACT_ATOMS: atom_id res chain seq x y z
N GLN A 1 5.37 8.63 -17.71
CA GLN A 1 4.41 7.52 -17.76
C GLN A 1 4.40 6.96 -19.20
N GLN A 2 4.38 5.64 -19.36
CA GLN A 2 4.40 4.97 -20.67
C GLN A 2 3.14 4.08 -20.81
N PRO A 3 1.95 4.66 -21.03
CA PRO A 3 0.67 3.93 -21.00
C PRO A 3 0.60 2.78 -22.02
N ARG A 4 1.32 2.87 -23.14
CA ARG A 4 1.35 1.81 -24.15
C ARG A 4 2.10 0.54 -23.74
N LYS A 5 2.83 0.56 -22.61
CA LYS A 5 3.59 -0.59 -22.11
C LYS A 5 2.90 -1.31 -20.96
N VAL A 6 1.76 -0.81 -20.50
CA VAL A 6 1.05 -1.35 -19.35
C VAL A 6 -0.35 -1.75 -19.80
N SER A 7 -0.64 -3.04 -19.73
CA SER A 7 -1.95 -3.60 -20.09
C SER A 7 -2.95 -3.60 -18.93
N ARG A 8 -2.47 -3.75 -17.69
CA ARG A 8 -3.26 -3.78 -16.45
C ARG A 8 -2.45 -3.25 -15.29
N VAL A 9 -3.11 -2.70 -14.28
CA VAL A 9 -2.46 -2.23 -13.04
C VAL A 9 -3.16 -2.85 -11.83
N ILE A 10 -2.38 -3.27 -10.85
CA ILE A 10 -2.87 -3.71 -9.55
C ILE A 10 -2.22 -2.85 -8.47
N PHE A 11 -3.02 -2.07 -7.75
CA PHE A 11 -2.62 -1.39 -6.54
C PHE A 11 -2.95 -2.29 -5.35
N ALA A 12 -1.95 -2.99 -4.83
CA ALA A 12 -2.09 -3.91 -3.71
C ALA A 12 -1.43 -3.31 -2.46
N GLY A 13 -2.20 -3.14 -1.38
CA GLY A 13 -1.73 -2.42 -0.19
C GLY A 13 -1.39 -0.95 -0.47
N LEU A 14 -2.02 -0.37 -1.48
CA LEU A 14 -1.91 1.02 -1.91
C LEU A 14 -3.32 1.51 -2.27
N ALA A 15 -3.86 2.45 -1.51
CA ALA A 15 -5.20 2.98 -1.70
C ALA A 15 -5.21 4.52 -1.56
N GLU A 16 -6.16 5.13 -0.87
CA GLU A 16 -6.29 6.60 -0.81
C GLU A 16 -5.03 7.32 -0.32
N ARG A 17 -4.18 6.64 0.48
CA ARG A 17 -2.92 7.22 0.97
C ARG A 17 -1.90 7.51 -0.13
N MET A 18 -2.09 6.97 -1.33
CA MET A 18 -1.30 7.40 -2.50
C MET A 18 -1.52 8.88 -2.84
N VAL A 19 -2.69 9.42 -2.51
CA VAL A 19 -3.05 10.83 -2.72
C VAL A 19 -2.86 11.65 -1.45
N LEU A 20 -3.28 11.14 -0.30
CA LEU A 20 -3.22 11.85 0.98
C LEU A 20 -1.83 11.83 1.62
N GLY A 21 -1.04 10.82 1.37
CA GLY A 21 0.21 10.51 2.05
C GLY A 21 0.00 9.51 3.19
N VAL A 22 1.07 8.84 3.59
CA VAL A 22 1.05 7.87 4.69
C VAL A 22 1.11 8.63 6.01
N PRO A 23 0.17 8.42 6.93
CA PRO A 23 0.26 9.01 8.26
C PRO A 23 1.49 8.44 8.98
N SER A 24 2.09 9.24 9.83
CA SER A 24 3.22 8.82 10.69
C SER A 24 4.44 8.28 9.94
N ALA A 25 4.68 8.70 8.69
CA ALA A 25 5.84 8.23 7.92
C ALA A 25 7.17 8.52 8.64
N GLU A 26 7.29 9.68 9.26
CA GLU A 26 8.45 10.09 10.06
C GLU A 26 8.61 9.18 11.29
N GLN A 27 7.54 8.93 12.05
CA GLN A 27 7.55 8.06 13.22
C GLN A 27 7.90 6.61 12.85
N ILE A 28 7.41 6.13 11.69
CA ILE A 28 7.77 4.79 11.17
C ILE A 28 9.27 4.75 10.86
N ALA A 29 9.81 5.76 10.21
CA ALA A 29 11.24 5.84 9.90
C ALA A 29 12.09 5.91 11.16
N GLU A 30 11.71 6.73 12.14
CA GLU A 30 12.37 6.81 13.46
C GLU A 30 12.35 5.46 14.18
N GLY A 31 11.20 4.77 14.19
CA GLY A 31 11.05 3.45 14.78
C GLY A 31 11.91 2.38 14.11
N LEU A 32 12.05 2.42 12.78
CA LEU A 32 12.95 1.54 12.05
C LEU A 32 14.42 1.79 12.41
N LEU A 33 14.81 3.05 12.65
CA LEU A 33 16.18 3.45 12.97
C LEU A 33 16.50 3.41 14.46
N ALA A 34 15.49 3.29 15.35
CA ALA A 34 15.69 3.22 16.78
C ALA A 34 16.73 2.16 17.16
N GLU A 35 17.55 2.42 18.18
CA GLU A 35 18.59 1.50 18.60
C GLU A 35 17.97 0.18 19.11
N LYS A 36 16.94 0.28 19.93
CA LYS A 36 16.26 -0.88 20.52
C LYS A 36 14.77 -0.92 20.12
N PRO A 37 14.21 -2.09 19.81
CA PRO A 37 12.79 -2.23 19.47
C PRO A 37 11.83 -1.74 20.55
N GLN A 38 12.23 -1.87 21.84
CA GLN A 38 11.39 -1.47 22.98
C GLN A 38 11.24 0.05 23.11
N ASP A 39 12.12 0.83 22.48
CA ASP A 39 12.05 2.29 22.51
C ASP A 39 10.99 2.83 21.54
N VAL A 40 10.44 1.97 20.66
CA VAL A 40 9.41 2.34 19.68
C VAL A 40 8.05 2.28 20.34
N THR A 41 7.45 3.45 20.60
CA THR A 41 6.16 3.57 21.28
C THR A 41 4.97 3.60 20.34
N ASP A 42 5.12 4.19 19.14
CA ASP A 42 4.07 4.22 18.13
C ASP A 42 3.75 2.82 17.58
N SER A 43 2.47 2.49 17.48
CA SER A 43 2.01 1.14 17.12
C SER A 43 2.36 0.75 15.68
N ALA A 44 2.22 1.69 14.73
CA ALA A 44 2.56 1.45 13.33
C ALA A 44 4.08 1.31 13.16
N ALA A 45 4.85 2.21 13.77
CA ALA A 45 6.31 2.14 13.77
C ALA A 45 6.83 0.83 14.37
N ARG A 46 6.21 0.37 15.46
CA ARG A 46 6.53 -0.92 16.09
C ARG A 46 6.25 -2.09 15.15
N ALA A 47 5.10 -2.09 14.45
CA ALA A 47 4.75 -3.13 13.50
C ALA A 47 5.76 -3.20 12.35
N PHE A 48 6.16 -2.05 11.78
CA PHE A 48 7.20 -1.98 10.75
C PHE A 48 8.57 -2.43 11.26
N ARG A 49 8.92 -2.06 12.51
CA ARG A 49 10.18 -2.51 13.12
C ARG A 49 10.20 -4.02 13.28
N MET A 50 9.15 -4.62 13.83
CA MET A 50 9.04 -6.07 13.98
C MET A 50 9.06 -6.80 12.65
N PHE A 51 8.37 -6.26 11.64
CA PHE A 51 8.41 -6.79 10.28
C PHE A 51 9.85 -6.80 9.75
N ALA A 52 10.57 -5.69 9.85
CA ALA A 52 11.95 -5.58 9.39
C ALA A 52 12.87 -6.60 10.06
N GLU A 53 12.72 -6.82 11.36
CA GLU A 53 13.51 -7.81 12.10
C GLU A 53 13.17 -9.25 11.71
N ASN A 54 11.88 -9.59 11.61
CA ASN A 54 11.43 -10.92 11.22
C ASN A 54 11.85 -11.31 9.80
N THR A 55 11.89 -10.34 8.91
CA THR A 55 12.31 -10.54 7.52
C THR A 55 13.79 -10.32 7.29
N LYS A 56 14.54 -9.91 8.32
CA LYS A 56 15.95 -9.51 8.24
C LYS A 56 16.22 -8.43 7.18
N SER A 57 15.24 -7.53 7.00
CA SER A 57 15.33 -6.43 6.04
C SER A 57 16.28 -5.34 6.54
N ASP A 58 16.91 -4.64 5.58
CA ASP A 58 17.71 -3.46 5.89
C ASP A 58 16.82 -2.31 6.38
N ARG A 59 16.94 -1.98 7.66
CA ARG A 59 16.14 -0.94 8.31
C ARG A 59 16.42 0.46 7.78
N GLN A 60 17.66 0.74 7.38
CA GLN A 60 18.03 2.03 6.81
C GLN A 60 17.41 2.20 5.43
N ALA A 61 17.45 1.16 4.61
CA ALA A 61 16.79 1.15 3.31
C ALA A 61 15.27 1.31 3.44
N LEU A 62 14.63 0.62 4.40
CA LEU A 62 13.19 0.76 4.66
C LEU A 62 12.82 2.17 5.15
N ALA A 63 13.61 2.76 6.05
CA ALA A 63 13.39 4.13 6.52
C ALA A 63 13.54 5.14 5.38
N ALA A 64 14.58 5.02 4.56
CA ALA A 64 14.75 5.86 3.39
C ALA A 64 13.59 5.69 2.40
N CYS A 65 13.10 4.47 2.19
CA CYS A 65 11.95 4.18 1.35
C CYS A 65 10.68 4.86 1.86
N ILE A 66 10.35 4.73 3.14
CA ILE A 66 9.12 5.34 3.68
C ILE A 66 9.15 6.87 3.61
N LEU A 67 10.30 7.49 3.78
CA LEU A 67 10.47 8.95 3.69
C LEU A 67 10.49 9.48 2.25
N SER A 68 11.09 8.74 1.31
CA SER A 68 11.39 9.24 -0.04
C SER A 68 10.43 8.79 -1.12
N SER A 69 9.80 7.62 -0.97
CA SER A 69 9.10 6.96 -2.08
C SER A 69 7.71 7.51 -2.37
N ARG A 70 7.23 8.50 -1.60
CA ARG A 70 5.81 8.86 -1.68
C ARG A 70 5.57 10.29 -2.14
N VAL A 71 5.94 10.51 -3.40
CA VAL A 71 5.35 11.63 -4.13
C VAL A 71 3.84 11.37 -4.19
N LYS A 72 3.07 12.22 -3.51
CA LYS A 72 1.60 12.16 -3.55
C LYS A 72 1.12 12.22 -4.99
N LEU A 73 0.30 11.26 -5.38
CA LEU A 73 -0.29 11.28 -6.70
C LEU A 73 -1.40 12.32 -6.77
N LYS A 74 -1.45 13.03 -7.88
CA LYS A 74 -2.52 14.00 -8.13
C LYS A 74 -3.74 13.28 -8.72
N PRO A 75 -4.98 13.59 -8.31
CA PRO A 75 -6.19 13.00 -8.87
C PRO A 75 -6.25 13.09 -10.40
N GLU A 76 -5.77 14.22 -10.97
CA GLU A 76 -5.76 14.43 -12.42
C GLU A 76 -4.80 13.47 -13.16
N ALA A 77 -3.79 12.95 -12.46
CA ALA A 77 -2.89 11.93 -13.02
C ALA A 77 -3.53 10.53 -12.98
N LEU A 78 -4.31 10.24 -11.94
CA LEU A 78 -5.08 9.01 -11.79
C LEU A 78 -6.21 8.91 -12.82
N ALA A 79 -6.91 10.01 -13.07
CA ALA A 79 -7.97 10.10 -14.08
C ALA A 79 -7.48 9.83 -15.52
N LYS A 80 -6.17 9.90 -15.77
CA LYS A 80 -5.54 9.58 -17.06
C LYS A 80 -5.15 8.12 -17.24
N ILE A 81 -5.47 7.26 -16.28
CA ILE A 81 -5.23 5.82 -16.38
C ILE A 81 -6.42 5.21 -17.17
N HIS A 82 -6.14 4.63 -18.33
CA HIS A 82 -7.18 4.05 -19.21
C HIS A 82 -7.12 2.53 -19.33
N CYS A 83 -6.07 1.88 -18.77
CA CYS A 83 -6.04 0.43 -18.68
C CYS A 83 -6.85 -0.06 -17.47
N PRO A 84 -7.31 -1.32 -17.46
CA PRO A 84 -7.98 -1.90 -16.31
C PRO A 84 -7.13 -1.78 -15.04
N VAL A 85 -7.76 -1.41 -13.93
CA VAL A 85 -7.12 -1.23 -12.62
C VAL A 85 -7.86 -2.02 -11.56
N LEU A 86 -7.11 -2.75 -10.74
CA LEU A 86 -7.58 -3.34 -9.49
C LEU A 86 -6.95 -2.60 -8.32
N VAL A 87 -7.75 -2.16 -7.37
CA VAL A 87 -7.30 -1.64 -6.07
C VAL A 87 -7.70 -2.65 -5.00
N VAL A 88 -6.73 -3.18 -4.26
CA VAL A 88 -7.00 -4.17 -3.21
C VAL A 88 -6.21 -3.85 -1.95
N ALA A 89 -6.92 -3.74 -0.83
CA ALA A 89 -6.33 -3.50 0.49
C ALA A 89 -7.15 -4.16 1.60
N GLY A 90 -6.57 -4.28 2.78
CA GLY A 90 -7.28 -4.76 3.96
C GLY A 90 -8.26 -3.73 4.51
N GLU A 91 -9.36 -4.21 5.09
CA GLU A 91 -10.36 -3.37 5.78
C GLU A 91 -9.74 -2.55 6.92
N LEU A 92 -8.76 -3.14 7.61
CA LEU A 92 -8.06 -2.53 8.75
C LEU A 92 -6.67 -1.99 8.36
N ASP A 93 -6.45 -1.70 7.08
CA ASP A 93 -5.17 -1.22 6.55
C ASP A 93 -5.10 0.31 6.60
N GLU A 94 -4.69 0.86 7.73
CA GLU A 94 -4.52 2.31 7.93
C GLU A 94 -3.36 2.90 7.09
N ILE A 95 -2.40 2.07 6.68
CA ILE A 95 -1.25 2.50 5.87
C ILE A 95 -1.66 2.73 4.41
N SER A 96 -2.51 1.87 3.87
CA SER A 96 -3.07 2.04 2.52
C SER A 96 -4.21 3.05 2.49
N GLY A 97 -4.99 3.11 3.56
CA GLY A 97 -6.25 3.83 3.64
C GLY A 97 -7.39 3.12 2.90
N ALA A 98 -8.51 3.81 2.73
CA ALA A 98 -9.70 3.24 2.13
C ALA A 98 -9.54 2.99 0.62
N VAL A 99 -10.11 1.87 0.15
CA VAL A 99 -10.05 1.45 -1.26
C VAL A 99 -10.92 2.34 -2.15
N GLN A 100 -12.15 2.60 -1.73
CA GLN A 100 -13.16 3.27 -2.57
C GLN A 100 -12.75 4.66 -3.05
N PRO A 101 -12.16 5.55 -2.22
CA PRO A 101 -11.74 6.87 -2.69
C PRO A 101 -10.72 6.82 -3.85
N LEU A 102 -9.81 5.83 -3.85
CA LEU A 102 -8.88 5.68 -4.97
C LEU A 102 -9.57 5.12 -6.22
N VAL A 103 -10.50 4.18 -6.04
CA VAL A 103 -11.32 3.64 -7.15
C VAL A 103 -12.09 4.75 -7.85
N ASP A 104 -12.70 5.66 -7.09
CA ASP A 104 -13.51 6.77 -7.64
C ASP A 104 -12.69 7.77 -8.47
N MET A 105 -11.37 7.81 -8.24
CA MET A 105 -10.45 8.69 -9.00
C MET A 105 -9.94 8.06 -10.31
N ILE A 106 -10.17 6.77 -10.55
CA ILE A 106 -9.62 6.03 -11.69
C ILE A 106 -10.75 5.46 -12.54
N PRO A 107 -10.93 5.91 -13.79
CA PRO A 107 -12.01 5.43 -14.64
C PRO A 107 -12.00 3.91 -14.81
N GLY A 108 -13.11 3.25 -14.46
CA GLY A 108 -13.27 1.80 -14.62
C GLY A 108 -12.45 0.94 -13.66
N ALA A 109 -11.89 1.51 -12.60
CA ALA A 109 -11.18 0.73 -11.59
C ALA A 109 -12.14 -0.15 -10.78
N ILE A 110 -11.64 -1.30 -10.33
CA ILE A 110 -12.33 -2.27 -9.48
C ILE A 110 -11.69 -2.24 -8.09
N GLY A 111 -12.52 -2.13 -7.05
CA GLY A 111 -12.08 -2.16 -5.66
C GLY A 111 -12.37 -3.52 -5.00
N VAL A 112 -11.42 -4.00 -4.20
CA VAL A 112 -11.60 -5.18 -3.34
C VAL A 112 -11.07 -4.86 -1.95
N VAL A 113 -11.96 -4.94 -0.96
CA VAL A 113 -11.61 -4.82 0.47
C VAL A 113 -11.52 -6.22 1.06
N LEU A 114 -10.42 -6.51 1.74
CA LEU A 114 -10.20 -7.80 2.40
C LEU A 114 -10.68 -7.73 3.85
N PRO A 115 -11.75 -8.45 4.24
CA PRO A 115 -12.32 -8.35 5.57
C PRO A 115 -11.30 -8.73 6.66
N HIS A 116 -11.26 -7.94 7.73
CA HIS A 116 -10.42 -8.18 8.90
C HIS A 116 -8.91 -8.30 8.61
N ARG A 117 -8.42 -7.74 7.49
CA ARG A 117 -7.00 -7.71 7.14
C ARG A 117 -6.43 -6.32 7.34
N ASN A 118 -5.21 -6.27 7.86
CA ASN A 118 -4.38 -5.08 7.96
C ASN A 118 -3.24 -5.12 6.92
N HIS A 119 -2.41 -4.10 6.90
CA HIS A 119 -1.30 -3.98 5.95
C HIS A 119 -0.33 -5.18 5.97
N MET A 120 -0.07 -5.75 7.14
CA MET A 120 0.95 -6.80 7.32
C MET A 120 0.46 -8.20 6.93
N ASN A 121 -0.85 -8.46 7.00
CA ASN A 121 -1.40 -9.80 6.76
C ASN A 121 -2.27 -9.93 5.51
N ALA A 122 -2.52 -8.82 4.80
CA ALA A 122 -3.35 -8.81 3.59
C ALA A 122 -2.74 -9.64 2.45
N VAL A 123 -1.42 -9.55 2.22
CA VAL A 123 -0.74 -10.20 1.09
C VAL A 123 -0.80 -11.74 1.16
N GLY A 124 -0.86 -12.30 2.36
CA GLY A 124 -1.00 -13.75 2.57
C GLY A 124 -2.42 -14.27 2.39
N ASP A 125 -3.41 -13.40 2.33
CA ASP A 125 -4.82 -13.77 2.32
C ASP A 125 -5.25 -14.47 1.03
N SER A 126 -6.11 -15.48 1.17
CA SER A 126 -6.64 -16.22 0.01
C SER A 126 -7.56 -15.36 -0.86
N GLY A 127 -8.29 -14.42 -0.25
CA GLY A 127 -9.14 -13.46 -0.96
C GLY A 127 -8.31 -12.51 -1.84
N TYR A 128 -7.16 -12.04 -1.33
CA TYR A 128 -6.21 -11.29 -2.13
C TYR A 128 -5.78 -12.05 -3.39
N LYS A 129 -5.32 -13.28 -3.22
CA LYS A 129 -4.86 -14.12 -4.33
C LYS A 129 -5.97 -14.39 -5.34
N LYS A 130 -7.19 -14.68 -4.86
CA LYS A 130 -8.38 -14.89 -5.72
C LYS A 130 -8.71 -13.63 -6.51
N ALA A 131 -8.74 -12.45 -5.89
CA ALA A 131 -9.05 -11.18 -6.55
C ALA A 131 -8.04 -10.87 -7.66
N VAL A 132 -6.74 -11.01 -7.36
CA VAL A 132 -5.66 -10.77 -8.32
C VAL A 132 -5.76 -11.74 -9.51
N LEU A 133 -5.94 -13.04 -9.26
CA LEU A 133 -6.04 -14.04 -10.31
C LEU A 133 -7.28 -13.86 -11.17
N ALA A 134 -8.42 -13.52 -10.57
CA ALA A 134 -9.65 -13.22 -11.30
C ALA A 134 -9.46 -11.99 -12.21
N PHE A 135 -8.88 -10.92 -11.69
CA PHE A 135 -8.60 -9.70 -12.44
C PHE A 135 -7.64 -9.94 -13.62
N LEU A 136 -6.60 -10.73 -13.44
CA LEU A 136 -5.63 -11.03 -14.49
C LEU A 136 -6.21 -11.94 -15.59
N LYS A 137 -7.21 -12.77 -15.27
CA LYS A 137 -7.90 -13.66 -16.22
C LYS A 137 -9.06 -12.98 -16.95
N ALA A 138 -9.57 -11.88 -16.45
CA ALA A 138 -10.64 -11.13 -17.12
C ALA A 138 -10.13 -10.59 -18.47
N SER A 139 -10.90 -10.83 -19.52
CA SER A 139 -10.58 -10.40 -20.89
C SER A 139 -10.86 -8.93 -21.09
#